data_cf7dbf4b796b3be8e69173e9ebb6dddd
#
_entry.id   cf7dbf4b796b3be8e69173e9ebb6dddd
#
_cell.length_a   1.000
_cell.length_b   1.000
_cell.length_c   1.000
_cell.angle_alpha   90.00
_cell.angle_beta   90.00
_cell.angle_gamma   90.00
#
_symmetry.space_group_name_H-M   'P 1'
#
loop_
_entity.id
_entity.type
_entity.pdbx_description
1 polymer ?
#
loop_
_entity_poly.entity_id
_entity_poly.type
_entity_poly.pdbx_seq_one_letter_code
_entity_poly.pdbx_strand_id
1 'polypeptide(L)'
;GVQAEVHVKIDTGMGRYGFLPDELDQLLPIFRYMPGLHVTGIYTHLHSAFCSQKATIAQAEAFQGVLDQLHAAGCETGMAHMLNSAGLLKYPQYAMDGVRVGSAILGRVSVRGNFGLTRIGECQATVEELRWLPKGHSCGYGAGWTAKKPTRVAVFSVGWYHGFGVEMGNDLFRFRDCLRGVLRNLRQMIFKKHITVTVN
;
A
#
# COMPACT_ATOMS: atom_id res chain seq x y z
N GLY A 1 11.97 5.86 37.05
CA GLY A 1 10.89 5.47 36.13
C GLY A 1 11.43 5.35 34.71
N VAL A 2 10.75 4.59 33.85
CA VAL A 2 11.10 4.51 32.42
C VAL A 2 10.35 5.62 31.71
N GLN A 3 11.02 6.35 30.83
CA GLN A 3 10.42 7.33 29.91
C GLN A 3 10.32 6.68 28.54
N ALA A 4 9.14 6.76 27.91
CA ALA A 4 8.89 6.23 26.56
C ALA A 4 8.96 7.36 25.54
N GLU A 5 9.76 7.21 24.49
CA GLU A 5 9.71 8.07 23.31
C GLU A 5 8.52 7.65 22.44
N VAL A 6 7.69 8.62 22.07
CA VAL A 6 6.44 8.35 21.34
C VAL A 6 6.21 9.33 20.21
N HIS A 7 5.55 8.85 19.15
CA HIS A 7 4.95 9.70 18.12
C HIS A 7 3.44 9.71 18.29
N VAL A 8 2.87 10.89 18.43
CA VAL A 8 1.42 11.09 18.55
C VAL A 8 0.77 11.01 17.17
N LYS A 9 -0.31 10.24 17.05
CA LYS A 9 -1.04 10.10 15.79
C LYS A 9 -2.30 10.94 15.79
N ILE A 10 -2.47 11.72 14.72
CA ILE A 10 -3.71 12.44 14.39
C ILE A 10 -4.44 11.68 13.28
N ASP A 11 -5.70 11.37 13.49
CA ASP A 11 -6.56 10.76 12.47
C ASP A 11 -7.28 11.84 11.67
N THR A 12 -6.70 12.20 10.55
CA THR A 12 -7.29 13.17 9.61
C THR A 12 -8.22 12.54 8.57
N GLY A 13 -8.64 11.27 8.80
CA GLY A 13 -9.61 10.61 7.93
C GLY A 13 -9.29 9.16 7.56
N MET A 14 -8.24 8.55 8.15
CA MET A 14 -7.95 7.13 7.93
C MET A 14 -8.95 6.22 8.67
N GLY A 15 -9.54 6.70 9.79
CA GLY A 15 -10.56 5.98 10.55
C GLY A 15 -10.05 4.70 11.22
N ARG A 16 -8.79 4.69 11.65
CA ARG A 16 -8.18 3.48 12.21
C ARG A 16 -7.81 3.60 13.68
N TYR A 17 -7.04 4.59 14.06
CA TYR A 17 -6.69 5.01 15.43
C TYR A 17 -5.97 6.35 15.36
N GLY A 18 -5.85 7.02 16.51
CA GLY A 18 -5.30 8.37 16.67
C GLY A 18 -6.37 9.34 17.16
N PHE A 19 -5.96 10.51 17.56
CA PHE A 19 -6.83 11.59 17.97
C PHE A 19 -7.45 12.27 16.76
N LEU A 20 -8.70 12.68 16.86
CA LEU A 20 -9.33 13.50 15.82
C LEU A 20 -8.79 14.94 15.86
N PRO A 21 -8.84 15.70 14.77
CA PRO A 21 -8.35 17.07 14.74
C PRO A 21 -9.03 18.04 15.71
N ASP A 22 -10.25 17.74 16.14
CA ASP A 22 -11.06 18.51 17.09
C ASP A 22 -10.89 18.06 18.55
N GLU A 23 -10.11 17.03 18.82
CA GLU A 23 -9.84 16.51 20.17
C GLU A 23 -8.59 17.16 20.82
N LEU A 24 -8.38 18.46 20.60
CA LEU A 24 -7.20 19.18 21.09
C LEU A 24 -7.12 19.16 22.64
N ASP A 25 -8.25 19.18 23.33
CA ASP A 25 -8.34 19.09 24.78
C ASP A 25 -7.82 17.77 25.34
N GLN A 26 -7.92 16.68 24.56
CA GLN A 26 -7.34 15.39 24.90
C GLN A 26 -5.84 15.29 24.51
N LEU A 27 -5.43 16.02 23.50
CA LEU A 27 -4.03 16.09 23.04
C LEU A 27 -3.13 16.85 24.00
N LEU A 28 -3.54 18.03 24.43
CA LEU A 28 -2.72 18.93 25.26
C LEU A 28 -2.18 18.27 26.53
N PRO A 29 -2.94 17.45 27.27
CA PRO A 29 -2.41 16.76 28.45
C PRO A 29 -1.23 15.81 28.15
N ILE A 30 -1.13 15.23 26.94
CA ILE A 30 -0.04 14.33 26.55
C ILE A 30 1.27 15.12 26.53
N PHE A 31 1.25 16.33 26.01
CA PHE A 31 2.43 17.19 25.90
C PHE A 31 2.80 17.86 27.23
N ARG A 32 1.86 18.03 28.15
CA ARG A 32 2.06 18.85 29.36
C ARG A 32 2.13 18.07 30.66
N TYR A 33 1.39 16.97 30.77
CA TYR A 33 1.10 16.36 32.07
C TYR A 33 1.45 14.87 32.13
N MET A 34 2.07 14.28 31.11
CA MET A 34 2.48 12.88 31.10
C MET A 34 4.01 12.72 31.15
N PRO A 35 4.63 12.84 32.34
CA PRO A 35 6.09 12.86 32.47
C PRO A 35 6.77 11.54 32.06
N GLY A 36 5.99 10.44 31.96
CA GLY A 36 6.48 9.17 31.46
C GLY A 36 6.54 9.09 29.92
N LEU A 37 6.04 10.10 29.21
CA LEU A 37 6.07 10.19 27.75
C LEU A 37 6.97 11.32 27.30
N HIS A 38 7.85 11.01 26.36
CA HIS A 38 8.63 12.02 25.63
C HIS A 38 8.14 12.02 24.19
N VAL A 39 7.38 13.05 23.82
CA VAL A 39 6.85 13.19 22.45
C VAL A 39 8.00 13.63 21.56
N THR A 40 8.46 12.72 20.69
CA THR A 40 9.53 12.94 19.71
C THR A 40 8.99 13.18 18.31
N GLY A 41 7.68 13.01 18.10
CA GLY A 41 7.06 13.32 16.82
C GLY A 41 5.55 13.26 16.84
N ILE A 42 4.97 13.77 15.74
CA ILE A 42 3.54 13.77 15.48
C ILE A 42 3.29 13.42 14.01
N TYR A 43 2.22 12.65 13.74
CA TYR A 43 1.97 12.23 12.36
C TYR A 43 0.50 11.99 12.04
N THR A 44 0.20 12.05 10.74
CA THR A 44 -1.05 11.51 10.19
C THR A 44 -0.77 10.49 9.08
N HIS A 45 -1.80 9.79 8.59
CA HIS A 45 -1.67 8.84 7.49
C HIS A 45 -2.68 9.13 6.38
N LEU A 46 -2.17 9.41 5.19
CA LEU A 46 -2.98 9.72 4.02
C LEU A 46 -3.69 8.46 3.49
N HIS A 47 -5.02 8.46 3.46
CA HIS A 47 -5.82 7.30 3.03
C HIS A 47 -5.97 7.19 1.51
N SER A 48 -5.91 8.30 0.77
CA SER A 48 -6.25 8.33 -0.66
C SER A 48 -5.23 9.03 -1.55
N ALA A 49 -3.96 9.15 -1.12
CA ALA A 49 -2.92 9.84 -1.88
C ALA A 49 -2.74 9.25 -3.30
N PHE A 50 -3.04 7.98 -3.51
CA PHE A 50 -2.96 7.31 -4.81
C PHE A 50 -4.12 7.65 -5.75
N CYS A 51 -5.29 8.10 -5.27
CA CYS A 51 -6.50 8.21 -6.09
C CYS A 51 -7.31 9.50 -5.93
N SER A 52 -7.11 10.30 -4.88
CA SER A 52 -7.92 11.51 -4.61
C SER A 52 -7.06 12.69 -4.13
N GLN A 53 -6.82 13.64 -5.04
CA GLN A 53 -6.14 14.88 -4.71
C GLN A 53 -6.91 15.69 -3.66
N LYS A 54 -8.23 15.88 -3.86
CA LYS A 54 -9.07 16.64 -2.93
C LYS A 54 -8.98 16.09 -1.49
N ALA A 55 -9.09 14.77 -1.32
CA ALA A 55 -9.02 14.17 0.00
C ALA A 55 -7.62 14.26 0.61
N THR A 56 -6.58 14.18 -0.22
CA THR A 56 -5.19 14.31 0.24
C THR A 56 -4.90 15.72 0.75
N ILE A 57 -5.34 16.75 0.01
CA ILE A 57 -5.18 18.15 0.42
C ILE A 57 -5.94 18.41 1.72
N ALA A 58 -7.20 17.97 1.81
CA ALA A 58 -8.01 18.16 3.02
C ALA A 58 -7.36 17.51 4.26
N GLN A 59 -6.77 16.30 4.11
CA GLN A 59 -6.04 15.68 5.21
C GLN A 59 -4.76 16.45 5.60
N ALA A 60 -4.04 16.99 4.61
CA ALA A 60 -2.83 17.78 4.86
C ALA A 60 -3.16 19.09 5.58
N GLU A 61 -4.21 19.80 5.14
CA GLU A 61 -4.69 21.02 5.77
C GLU A 61 -5.18 20.78 7.20
N ALA A 62 -5.94 19.70 7.42
CA ALA A 62 -6.41 19.35 8.76
C ALA A 62 -5.23 19.02 9.70
N PHE A 63 -4.20 18.31 9.20
CA PHE A 63 -3.01 18.03 10.00
C PHE A 63 -2.22 19.28 10.32
N GLN A 64 -2.03 20.17 9.33
CA GLN A 64 -1.36 21.45 9.54
C GLN A 64 -2.10 22.29 10.59
N GLY A 65 -3.44 22.34 10.53
CA GLY A 65 -4.25 23.06 11.50
C GLY A 65 -4.07 22.54 12.94
N VAL A 66 -3.88 21.23 13.14
CA VAL A 66 -3.56 20.67 14.46
C VAL A 66 -2.17 21.08 14.92
N LEU A 67 -1.17 21.07 14.02
CA LEU A 67 0.18 21.53 14.34
C LEU A 67 0.19 22.97 14.76
N ASP A 68 -0.51 23.84 14.03
CA ASP A 68 -0.59 25.27 14.31
C ASP A 68 -1.23 25.53 15.69
N GLN A 69 -2.28 24.78 16.04
CA GLN A 69 -2.94 24.89 17.35
C GLN A 69 -2.03 24.40 18.50
N LEU A 70 -1.31 23.29 18.31
CA LEU A 70 -0.37 22.80 19.32
C LEU A 70 0.80 23.75 19.53
N HIS A 71 1.37 24.30 18.45
CA HIS A 71 2.43 25.29 18.52
C HIS A 71 1.97 26.59 19.18
N ALA A 72 0.76 27.08 18.84
CA ALA A 72 0.15 28.23 19.50
C ALA A 72 -0.09 27.98 21.00
N ALA A 73 -0.30 26.74 21.40
CA ALA A 73 -0.42 26.32 22.79
C ALA A 73 0.94 26.11 23.49
N GLY A 74 2.08 26.37 22.80
CA GLY A 74 3.44 26.21 23.32
C GLY A 74 3.90 24.75 23.43
N CYS A 75 3.33 23.82 22.65
CA CYS A 75 3.73 22.42 22.65
C CYS A 75 4.85 22.16 21.64
N GLU A 76 5.91 21.49 22.07
CA GLU A 76 6.96 20.96 21.20
C GLU A 76 6.49 19.63 20.61
N THR A 77 6.23 19.61 19.29
CA THR A 77 5.64 18.42 18.62
C THR A 77 6.68 17.43 18.10
N GLY A 78 7.96 17.81 18.10
CA GLY A 78 9.02 16.99 17.52
C GLY A 78 8.87 16.85 16.00
N MET A 79 9.28 15.70 15.45
CA MET A 79 9.25 15.41 14.01
C MET A 79 7.82 15.28 13.49
N ALA A 80 7.41 16.16 12.59
CA ALA A 80 6.13 16.08 11.90
C ALA A 80 6.25 15.28 10.60
N HIS A 81 5.34 14.33 10.36
CA HIS A 81 5.37 13.55 9.12
C HIS A 81 4.01 13.02 8.70
N MET A 82 3.68 13.09 7.39
CA MET A 82 2.40 12.61 6.87
C MET A 82 2.51 11.73 5.61
N LEU A 83 3.54 11.92 4.78
CA LEU A 83 3.60 11.28 3.48
C LEU A 83 3.91 9.79 3.57
N ASN A 84 3.06 8.99 2.91
CA ASN A 84 3.33 7.60 2.56
C ASN A 84 3.96 7.52 1.15
N SER A 85 4.23 6.32 0.62
CA SER A 85 4.84 6.14 -0.71
C SER A 85 4.11 6.89 -1.83
N ALA A 86 2.78 6.83 -1.87
CA ALA A 86 1.99 7.54 -2.87
C ALA A 86 2.01 9.07 -2.66
N GLY A 87 1.97 9.50 -1.41
CA GLY A 87 2.05 10.90 -1.03
C GLY A 87 3.39 11.51 -1.44
N LEU A 88 4.48 10.84 -1.12
CA LEU A 88 5.83 11.30 -1.50
C LEU A 88 5.99 11.50 -3.01
N LEU A 89 5.49 10.55 -3.81
CA LEU A 89 5.66 10.58 -5.26
C LEU A 89 4.73 11.58 -5.97
N LYS A 90 3.58 11.90 -5.39
CA LYS A 90 2.59 12.79 -6.02
C LYS A 90 2.49 14.17 -5.41
N TYR A 91 2.82 14.29 -4.15
CA TYR A 91 2.59 15.52 -3.37
C TYR A 91 3.83 15.87 -2.51
N PRO A 92 5.05 15.90 -3.11
CA PRO A 92 6.28 16.17 -2.36
C PRO A 92 6.26 17.52 -1.65
N GLN A 93 5.44 18.48 -2.11
CA GLN A 93 5.26 19.79 -1.48
C GLN A 93 4.68 19.73 -0.06
N TYR A 94 4.07 18.61 0.34
CA TYR A 94 3.60 18.38 1.71
C TYR A 94 4.61 17.55 2.54
N ALA A 95 5.84 17.41 2.06
CA ALA A 95 6.89 16.83 2.89
C ALA A 95 7.19 17.75 4.08
N MET A 96 7.32 17.11 5.23
CA MET A 96 7.72 17.75 6.48
C MET A 96 9.09 17.16 6.89
N ASP A 97 9.32 16.95 8.18
CA ASP A 97 10.61 16.46 8.69
C ASP A 97 10.91 15.03 8.30
N GLY A 98 9.89 14.24 7.95
CA GLY A 98 10.06 12.83 7.59
C GLY A 98 8.98 12.29 6.68
N VAL A 99 9.26 11.10 6.10
CA VAL A 99 8.34 10.34 5.25
C VAL A 99 8.30 8.88 5.69
N ARG A 100 7.16 8.22 5.49
CA ARG A 100 7.00 6.78 5.80
C ARG A 100 6.74 6.00 4.54
N VAL A 101 7.80 5.53 3.90
CA VAL A 101 7.72 4.76 2.67
C VAL A 101 7.75 3.25 2.94
N GLY A 102 6.89 2.53 2.26
CA GLY A 102 6.83 1.07 2.29
C GLY A 102 6.91 0.52 0.87
N SER A 103 5.82 0.58 0.12
CA SER A 103 5.75 0.00 -1.23
C SER A 103 6.78 0.59 -2.21
N ALA A 104 7.15 1.87 -2.08
CA ALA A 104 8.13 2.50 -2.96
C ALA A 104 9.55 1.92 -2.78
N ILE A 105 9.94 1.52 -1.55
CA ILE A 105 11.23 0.85 -1.31
C ILE A 105 11.31 -0.47 -2.10
N LEU A 106 10.17 -1.16 -2.24
CA LEU A 106 10.08 -2.41 -2.99
C LEU A 106 9.90 -2.20 -4.50
N GLY A 107 10.06 -0.97 -4.99
CA GLY A 107 9.79 -0.63 -6.40
C GLY A 107 8.32 -0.77 -6.79
N ARG A 108 7.39 -0.77 -5.83
CA ARG A 108 5.95 -0.87 -6.05
C ARG A 108 5.28 0.45 -5.73
N VAL A 109 4.51 0.97 -6.70
CA VAL A 109 3.73 2.18 -6.50
C VAL A 109 2.32 2.01 -7.05
N SER A 110 1.35 2.55 -6.32
CA SER A 110 -0.07 2.57 -6.72
C SER A 110 -0.44 3.82 -7.53
N VAL A 111 0.54 4.65 -7.87
CA VAL A 111 0.35 5.89 -8.64
C VAL A 111 0.87 5.72 -10.06
N ARG A 112 0.24 6.40 -11.03
CA ARG A 112 0.71 6.42 -12.41
C ARG A 112 1.87 7.41 -12.54
N GLY A 113 2.90 7.02 -13.26
CA GLY A 113 4.09 7.83 -13.55
C GLY A 113 5.34 6.97 -13.67
N ASN A 114 6.38 7.53 -14.25
CA ASN A 114 7.71 6.96 -14.22
C ASN A 114 8.50 7.68 -13.11
N PHE A 115 8.78 6.98 -12.04
CA PHE A 115 9.50 7.51 -10.88
C PHE A 115 10.92 6.94 -10.76
N GLY A 116 11.42 6.27 -11.80
CA GLY A 116 12.73 5.63 -11.78
C GLY A 116 12.87 4.46 -10.81
N LEU A 117 11.75 3.94 -10.29
CA LEU A 117 11.77 2.85 -9.34
C LEU A 117 11.80 1.50 -10.05
N THR A 118 12.70 0.63 -9.62
CA THR A 118 12.79 -0.77 -10.08
C THR A 118 12.30 -1.72 -8.99
N ARG A 119 11.65 -2.81 -9.40
CA ARG A 119 11.28 -3.87 -8.45
C ARG A 119 12.52 -4.56 -7.94
N ILE A 120 12.64 -4.69 -6.62
CA ILE A 120 13.80 -5.30 -5.96
C ILE A 120 13.56 -6.77 -5.57
N GLY A 121 12.31 -7.23 -5.60
CA GLY A 121 11.96 -8.61 -5.23
C GLY A 121 11.68 -9.45 -6.46
N GLU A 122 12.26 -10.64 -6.50
CA GLU A 122 11.96 -11.71 -7.44
C GLU A 122 11.56 -12.98 -6.68
N CYS A 123 10.77 -13.84 -7.31
CA CYS A 123 10.45 -15.15 -6.78
C CYS A 123 11.19 -16.20 -7.62
N GLN A 124 12.00 -16.99 -6.98
CA GLN A 124 12.73 -18.10 -7.61
C GLN A 124 12.12 -19.43 -7.14
N ALA A 125 12.00 -20.38 -8.05
CA ALA A 125 11.55 -21.71 -7.74
C ALA A 125 12.30 -22.73 -8.61
N THR A 126 12.61 -23.88 -8.02
CA THR A 126 13.23 -24.99 -8.76
C THR A 126 12.18 -25.76 -9.55
N VAL A 127 12.52 -26.15 -10.77
CA VAL A 127 11.70 -27.05 -11.57
C VAL A 127 11.82 -28.45 -10.96
N GLU A 128 10.70 -29.01 -10.49
CA GLU A 128 10.66 -30.36 -9.90
C GLU A 128 10.45 -31.44 -10.95
N GLU A 129 9.62 -31.16 -11.95
CA GLU A 129 9.29 -32.12 -13.00
C GLU A 129 9.12 -31.42 -14.35
N LEU A 130 9.62 -32.07 -15.40
CA LEU A 130 9.31 -31.74 -16.79
C LEU A 130 8.57 -32.90 -17.43
N ARG A 131 7.36 -32.68 -17.94
CA ARG A 131 6.56 -33.74 -18.55
C ARG A 131 5.88 -33.26 -19.83
N TRP A 132 5.62 -34.22 -20.73
CA TRP A 132 4.83 -33.98 -21.92
C TRP A 132 3.35 -34.29 -21.67
N LEU A 133 2.51 -33.34 -22.00
CA LEU A 133 1.06 -33.55 -22.05
C LEU A 133 0.62 -33.74 -23.50
N PRO A 134 -0.16 -34.79 -23.80
CA PRO A 134 -0.71 -35.00 -25.13
C PRO A 134 -1.78 -33.94 -25.45
N LYS A 135 -2.07 -33.74 -26.74
CA LYS A 135 -3.20 -32.90 -27.18
C LYS A 135 -4.50 -33.37 -26.49
N GLY A 136 -5.27 -32.42 -26.00
CA GLY A 136 -6.54 -32.60 -25.30
C GLY A 136 -6.39 -32.83 -23.78
N HIS A 137 -5.19 -33.02 -23.26
CA HIS A 137 -4.98 -33.15 -21.81
C HIS A 137 -5.15 -31.86 -21.09
N SER A 138 -5.92 -31.85 -20.00
CA SER A 138 -6.18 -30.66 -19.18
C SER A 138 -5.22 -30.58 -18.00
N CYS A 139 -4.97 -29.38 -17.54
CA CYS A 139 -4.11 -29.08 -16.38
C CYS A 139 -4.81 -28.13 -15.41
N GLY A 140 -4.70 -28.46 -14.11
CA GLY A 140 -5.23 -27.65 -13.02
C GLY A 140 -6.71 -27.89 -12.73
N TYR A 141 -7.18 -27.31 -11.62
CA TYR A 141 -8.57 -27.40 -11.21
C TYR A 141 -9.50 -26.74 -12.24
N GLY A 142 -10.67 -27.38 -12.46
CA GLY A 142 -11.65 -26.89 -13.43
C GLY A 142 -11.18 -26.95 -14.88
N ALA A 143 -10.15 -27.76 -15.19
CA ALA A 143 -9.55 -27.85 -16.52
C ALA A 143 -9.17 -26.46 -17.09
N GLY A 144 -8.63 -25.57 -16.23
CA GLY A 144 -8.36 -24.16 -16.55
C GLY A 144 -7.49 -23.94 -17.78
N TRP A 145 -6.72 -24.96 -18.17
CA TRP A 145 -5.96 -25.00 -19.41
C TRP A 145 -5.99 -26.41 -20.03
N THR A 146 -6.08 -26.47 -21.34
CA THR A 146 -6.05 -27.74 -22.11
C THR A 146 -5.04 -27.64 -23.24
N ALA A 147 -4.21 -28.64 -23.39
CA ALA A 147 -3.18 -28.76 -24.42
C ALA A 147 -3.79 -28.85 -25.83
N LYS A 148 -3.58 -27.82 -26.65
CA LYS A 148 -4.05 -27.77 -28.05
C LYS A 148 -3.19 -28.66 -28.99
N LYS A 149 -1.98 -28.96 -28.60
CA LYS A 149 -0.99 -29.81 -29.24
C LYS A 149 -0.15 -30.51 -28.15
N PRO A 150 0.65 -31.51 -28.46
CA PRO A 150 1.61 -32.04 -27.48
C PRO A 150 2.46 -30.88 -26.92
N THR A 151 2.43 -30.73 -25.59
CA THR A 151 3.04 -29.55 -24.91
C THR A 151 3.88 -30.03 -23.75
N ARG A 152 5.13 -29.51 -23.69
CA ARG A 152 6.00 -29.73 -22.53
C ARG A 152 5.62 -28.76 -21.43
N VAL A 153 5.41 -29.25 -20.20
CA VAL A 153 5.09 -28.46 -19.03
C VAL A 153 6.14 -28.67 -17.96
N ALA A 154 6.35 -27.62 -17.15
CA ALA A 154 7.22 -27.64 -15.98
C ALA A 154 6.35 -27.53 -14.72
N VAL A 155 6.68 -28.33 -13.71
CA VAL A 155 6.04 -28.31 -12.40
C VAL A 155 6.99 -27.63 -11.41
N PHE A 156 6.45 -26.71 -10.63
CA PHE A 156 7.16 -25.97 -9.60
C PHE A 156 6.44 -26.13 -8.26
N SER A 157 7.17 -26.23 -7.16
CA SER A 157 6.64 -26.29 -5.79
C SER A 157 6.26 -24.90 -5.25
N VAL A 158 5.67 -24.06 -6.07
CA VAL A 158 5.22 -22.71 -5.69
C VAL A 158 3.75 -22.54 -6.00
N GLY A 159 2.99 -22.00 -5.05
CA GLY A 159 1.55 -21.85 -5.20
C GLY A 159 0.98 -20.78 -4.27
N TRP A 160 -0.30 -20.85 -4.01
CA TRP A 160 -1.06 -19.88 -3.22
C TRP A 160 -0.48 -19.64 -1.82
N TYR A 161 0.02 -20.68 -1.17
CA TYR A 161 0.70 -20.56 0.13
C TYR A 161 1.88 -19.58 0.08
N HIS A 162 2.57 -19.50 -1.05
CA HIS A 162 3.68 -18.58 -1.29
C HIS A 162 3.23 -17.22 -1.87
N GLY A 163 1.93 -16.97 -1.93
CA GLY A 163 1.36 -15.77 -2.54
C GLY A 163 1.34 -15.77 -4.07
N PHE A 164 1.75 -16.86 -4.72
CA PHE A 164 1.73 -16.96 -6.18
C PHE A 164 0.30 -17.13 -6.70
N GLY A 165 -0.11 -16.27 -7.63
CA GLY A 165 -1.47 -16.28 -8.19
C GLY A 165 -2.55 -15.71 -7.25
N VAL A 166 -2.19 -15.27 -6.04
CA VAL A 166 -3.11 -14.57 -5.16
C VAL A 166 -3.29 -13.15 -5.68
N GLU A 167 -4.50 -12.83 -6.12
CA GLU A 167 -4.86 -11.46 -6.44
C GLU A 167 -5.28 -10.75 -5.16
N MET A 168 -4.71 -9.57 -4.90
CA MET A 168 -5.25 -8.70 -3.86
C MET A 168 -6.69 -8.36 -4.22
N GLY A 169 -7.61 -8.52 -3.27
CA GLY A 169 -9.00 -8.11 -3.42
C GLY A 169 -9.04 -6.67 -3.93
N ASN A 170 -9.84 -6.43 -4.95
CA ASN A 170 -9.99 -5.08 -5.44
C ASN A 170 -10.86 -4.32 -4.46
N ASP A 171 -10.29 -3.28 -3.90
CA ASP A 171 -11.06 -2.28 -3.19
C ASP A 171 -11.95 -1.56 -4.21
N LEU A 172 -13.16 -2.08 -4.41
CA LEU A 172 -14.15 -1.54 -5.32
C LEU A 172 -14.92 -0.41 -4.62
N PHE A 173 -14.28 0.72 -4.40
CA PHE A 173 -14.86 1.83 -3.63
C PHE A 173 -15.79 2.74 -4.45
N ARG A 174 -15.72 2.71 -5.79
CA ARG A 174 -16.47 3.60 -6.66
C ARG A 174 -17.07 2.84 -7.83
N PHE A 175 -18.19 3.33 -8.36
CA PHE A 175 -18.80 2.78 -9.56
C PHE A 175 -17.80 2.60 -10.72
N ARG A 176 -16.90 3.57 -10.90
CA ARG A 176 -15.82 3.49 -11.91
C ARG A 176 -14.85 2.33 -11.66
N ASP A 177 -14.61 1.96 -10.42
CA ASP A 177 -13.73 0.83 -10.09
C ASP A 177 -14.45 -0.49 -10.33
N CYS A 178 -15.76 -0.55 -10.05
CA CYS A 178 -16.62 -1.68 -10.41
C CYS A 178 -16.65 -1.87 -11.93
N LEU A 179 -16.85 -0.79 -12.71
CA LEU A 179 -16.84 -0.85 -14.16
C LEU A 179 -15.49 -1.32 -14.72
N ARG A 180 -14.38 -0.81 -14.18
CA ARG A 180 -13.02 -1.31 -14.51
C ARG A 180 -12.84 -2.77 -14.17
N GLY A 181 -13.38 -3.22 -13.03
CA GLY A 181 -13.39 -4.63 -12.62
C GLY A 181 -14.10 -5.51 -13.63
N VAL A 182 -15.29 -5.11 -14.04
CA VAL A 182 -16.08 -5.81 -15.07
C VAL A 182 -15.32 -5.86 -16.40
N LEU A 183 -14.82 -4.72 -16.89
CA LEU A 183 -14.05 -4.65 -18.15
C LEU A 183 -12.78 -5.51 -18.08
N ARG A 184 -12.10 -5.54 -16.94
CA ARG A 184 -10.93 -6.39 -16.72
C ARG A 184 -11.30 -7.87 -16.76
N ASN A 185 -12.39 -8.28 -16.11
CA ASN A 185 -12.85 -9.66 -16.12
C ASN A 185 -13.28 -10.08 -17.53
N LEU A 186 -14.01 -9.24 -18.27
CA LEU A 186 -14.34 -9.48 -19.66
C LEU A 186 -13.09 -9.61 -20.53
N ARG A 187 -12.11 -8.74 -20.35
CA ARG A 187 -10.81 -8.83 -21.05
C ARG A 187 -10.07 -10.13 -20.71
N GLN A 188 -10.12 -10.59 -19.47
CA GLN A 188 -9.49 -11.87 -19.06
C GLN A 188 -10.20 -13.09 -19.66
N MET A 189 -11.51 -13.02 -19.91
CA MET A 189 -12.24 -14.06 -20.62
C MET A 189 -11.79 -14.18 -22.09
N ILE A 190 -11.51 -13.05 -22.73
CA ILE A 190 -11.09 -12.98 -24.15
C ILE A 190 -9.58 -13.24 -24.27
N PHE A 191 -8.80 -12.58 -23.45
CA PHE A 191 -7.33 -12.66 -23.44
C PHE A 191 -6.85 -13.34 -22.16
N LYS A 192 -6.53 -14.63 -22.23
CA LYS A 192 -5.94 -15.35 -21.09
C LYS A 192 -4.64 -14.66 -20.65
N LYS A 193 -4.50 -14.40 -19.36
CA LYS A 193 -3.29 -13.81 -18.79
C LYS A 193 -2.12 -14.79 -19.01
N HIS A 194 -1.14 -14.38 -19.79
CA HIS A 194 0.09 -15.14 -19.96
C HIS A 194 1.07 -14.74 -18.82
N ILE A 195 1.52 -15.75 -18.11
CA ILE A 195 2.63 -15.62 -17.17
C ILE A 195 3.89 -15.99 -17.95
N THR A 196 4.83 -15.06 -18.08
CA THR A 196 6.12 -15.35 -18.68
C THR A 196 7.03 -15.88 -17.59
N VAL A 197 7.52 -17.08 -17.77
CA VAL A 197 8.56 -17.70 -16.92
C VAL A 197 9.84 -17.72 -17.73
N THR A 198 10.89 -17.11 -17.21
CA THR A 198 12.23 -17.24 -17.77
C THR A 198 12.87 -18.43 -17.09
N VAL A 199 13.28 -19.41 -17.86
CA VAL A 199 14.04 -20.57 -17.36
C VAL A 199 15.50 -20.32 -17.78
N ASN A 200 16.35 -20.14 -16.75
CA ASN A 200 17.82 -20.05 -16.94
C ASN A 200 18.43 -21.45 -16.90
#